data_bc3a23a1a7014707bf734f844d273ea7
#
_entry.id   bc3a23a1a7014707bf734f844d273ea7
#
_cell.length_a   1.000
_cell.length_b   1.000
_cell.length_c   1.000
_cell.angle_alpha   90.00
_cell.angle_beta   90.00
_cell.angle_gamma   90.00
#
_symmetry.space_group_name_H-M   'P 1'
#
loop_
_entity.id
_entity.type
_entity.pdbx_description
1 polymer ?
#
loop_
_entity_poly.entity_id
_entity_poly.type
_entity_poly.pdbx_seq_one_letter_code
_entity_poly.pdbx_strand_id
1 'polypeptide(L)'
;MAAAAACAAQGQQVEPGEAGQRTLAFFADRVEGNLLAAHQEVLKLGLLHPPGTLSFEQIDAAVVDVARFNVFKLSEAVLGGHTARALRMIEGLQAEGEAAVLVHWSLSDDILGLHRARQGLDAGKPLPMVLREQRVWGPRERLFERVLPQLRGATTARLVHAASIVDGIVKGLRHPQWPDEPWQALARLALMLSRASAPTPAPAREGRRGET
;
A
#
# COMPACT_ATOMS: atom_id res chain seq x y z
N MET A 1 -11.70 8.22 -18.76
CA MET A 1 -11.99 9.00 -19.99
C MET A 1 -11.36 10.40 -19.94
N ALA A 2 -11.54 11.20 -18.91
CA ALA A 2 -11.00 12.57 -18.82
C ALA A 2 -9.46 12.65 -18.90
N ALA A 3 -8.73 11.77 -18.21
CA ALA A 3 -7.25 11.74 -18.23
C ALA A 3 -6.68 11.43 -19.62
N ALA A 4 -7.26 10.45 -20.34
CA ALA A 4 -6.85 10.11 -21.70
C ALA A 4 -7.05 11.27 -22.68
N ALA A 5 -8.18 12.00 -22.57
CA ALA A 5 -8.45 13.18 -23.37
C ALA A 5 -7.49 14.33 -23.07
N ALA A 6 -7.11 14.51 -21.81
CA ALA A 6 -6.14 15.52 -21.38
C ALA A 6 -4.71 15.20 -21.85
N CYS A 7 -4.27 13.94 -21.83
CA CYS A 7 -3.01 13.51 -22.43
C CYS A 7 -2.99 13.75 -23.94
N ALA A 8 -4.10 13.43 -24.64
CA ALA A 8 -4.23 13.64 -26.08
C ALA A 8 -4.12 15.13 -26.48
N ALA A 9 -4.62 16.04 -25.64
CA ALA A 9 -4.49 17.49 -25.86
C ALA A 9 -3.02 17.98 -25.86
N GLN A 10 -2.09 17.21 -25.25
CA GLN A 10 -0.65 17.49 -25.23
C GLN A 10 0.12 16.65 -26.25
N GLY A 11 -0.58 15.95 -27.15
CA GLY A 11 0.05 15.05 -28.13
C GLY A 11 0.58 13.75 -27.55
N GLN A 12 0.17 13.40 -26.33
CA GLN A 12 0.55 12.17 -25.64
C GLN A 12 -0.59 11.15 -25.65
N GLN A 13 -0.25 9.88 -25.78
CA GLN A 13 -1.21 8.78 -25.80
C GLN A 13 -0.73 7.67 -24.87
N VAL A 14 -1.66 6.95 -24.26
CA VAL A 14 -1.34 5.69 -23.57
C VAL A 14 -1.27 4.56 -24.59
N GLU A 15 -0.52 3.52 -24.29
CA GLU A 15 -0.45 2.32 -25.13
C GLU A 15 -1.85 1.83 -25.51
N PRO A 16 -2.07 1.37 -26.76
CA PRO A 16 -3.36 0.85 -27.19
C PRO A 16 -3.68 -0.52 -26.53
N GLY A 17 -4.95 -0.86 -26.45
CA GLY A 17 -5.39 -2.16 -25.98
C GLY A 17 -5.47 -2.30 -24.45
N GLU A 18 -5.36 -3.54 -23.99
CA GLU A 18 -5.54 -3.89 -22.58
C GLU A 18 -4.47 -3.27 -21.66
N ALA A 19 -3.24 -3.13 -22.15
CA ALA A 19 -2.14 -2.50 -21.42
C ALA A 19 -2.47 -1.02 -21.09
N GLY A 20 -2.93 -0.26 -22.09
CA GLY A 20 -3.32 1.14 -21.87
C GLY A 20 -4.55 1.29 -20.99
N GLN A 21 -5.52 0.36 -21.08
CA GLN A 21 -6.67 0.36 -20.16
C GLN A 21 -6.24 0.13 -18.71
N ARG A 22 -5.30 -0.79 -18.48
CA ARG A 22 -4.71 -1.01 -17.13
C ARG A 22 -3.98 0.23 -16.63
N THR A 23 -3.21 0.87 -17.50
CA THR A 23 -2.48 2.11 -17.17
C THR A 23 -3.43 3.25 -16.82
N LEU A 24 -4.52 3.43 -17.56
CA LEU A 24 -5.55 4.43 -17.25
C LEU A 24 -6.31 4.11 -15.97
N ALA A 25 -6.62 2.84 -15.72
CA ALA A 25 -7.24 2.41 -14.46
C ALA A 25 -6.32 2.68 -13.27
N PHE A 26 -5.03 2.34 -13.39
CA PHE A 26 -4.01 2.65 -12.41
C PHE A 26 -3.93 4.15 -12.11
N PHE A 27 -3.87 4.98 -13.16
CA PHE A 27 -3.84 6.44 -13.02
C PHE A 27 -5.11 6.97 -12.31
N ALA A 28 -6.28 6.47 -12.70
CA ALA A 28 -7.56 6.87 -12.11
C ALA A 28 -7.66 6.51 -10.62
N ASP A 29 -7.17 5.33 -10.24
CA ASP A 29 -7.10 4.88 -8.84
C ASP A 29 -6.16 5.77 -8.01
N ARG A 30 -5.07 6.26 -8.62
CA ARG A 30 -4.10 7.13 -7.92
C ARG A 30 -4.61 8.53 -7.66
N VAL A 31 -5.44 9.07 -8.55
CA VAL A 31 -6.02 10.41 -8.38
C VAL A 31 -7.37 10.40 -7.64
N GLU A 32 -7.91 9.21 -7.31
CA GLU A 32 -9.11 8.98 -6.48
C GLU A 32 -10.32 9.87 -6.82
N GLY A 33 -10.52 10.15 -8.11
CA GLY A 33 -11.59 11.04 -8.56
C GLY A 33 -11.33 12.54 -8.33
N ASN A 34 -10.17 12.93 -7.82
CA ASN A 34 -9.75 14.32 -7.72
C ASN A 34 -9.34 14.85 -9.10
N LEU A 35 -10.29 15.51 -9.79
CA LEU A 35 -10.07 16.02 -11.15
C LEU A 35 -8.95 17.06 -11.22
N LEU A 36 -8.75 17.86 -10.17
CA LEU A 36 -7.68 18.85 -10.13
C LEU A 36 -6.31 18.16 -10.03
N ALA A 37 -6.17 17.18 -9.15
CA ALA A 37 -4.96 16.37 -9.05
C ALA A 37 -4.69 15.64 -10.37
N ALA A 38 -5.69 15.00 -10.97
CA ALA A 38 -5.57 14.35 -12.27
C ALA A 38 -5.07 15.30 -13.37
N HIS A 39 -5.60 16.52 -13.41
CA HIS A 39 -5.16 17.53 -14.35
C HIS A 39 -3.71 17.96 -14.14
N GLN A 40 -3.30 18.19 -12.91
CA GLN A 40 -1.92 18.55 -12.56
C GLN A 40 -0.94 17.44 -12.92
N GLU A 41 -1.27 16.18 -12.67
CA GLU A 41 -0.42 15.04 -13.04
C GLU A 41 -0.30 14.88 -14.56
N VAL A 42 -1.38 15.12 -15.31
CA VAL A 42 -1.31 15.11 -16.78
C VAL A 42 -0.43 16.25 -17.30
N LEU A 43 -0.56 17.48 -16.77
CA LEU A 43 0.33 18.59 -17.14
C LEU A 43 1.80 18.26 -16.87
N LYS A 44 2.09 17.66 -15.73
CA LYS A 44 3.42 17.22 -15.34
C LYS A 44 3.98 16.17 -16.33
N LEU A 45 3.18 15.20 -16.76
CA LEU A 45 3.56 14.24 -17.80
C LEU A 45 3.98 14.94 -19.10
N GLY A 46 3.25 16.01 -19.50
CA GLY A 46 3.59 16.82 -20.66
C GLY A 46 4.89 17.57 -20.54
N LEU A 47 5.32 17.93 -19.31
CA LEU A 47 6.60 18.57 -19.05
C LEU A 47 7.77 17.58 -18.99
N LEU A 48 7.51 16.36 -18.49
CA LEU A 48 8.55 15.34 -18.29
C LEU A 48 8.85 14.52 -19.56
N HIS A 49 7.87 14.36 -20.42
CA HIS A 49 7.99 13.48 -21.60
C HIS A 49 7.54 14.20 -22.87
N PRO A 50 8.24 13.99 -24.01
CA PRO A 50 7.84 14.56 -25.29
C PRO A 50 6.49 13.95 -25.76
N PRO A 51 5.83 14.59 -26.75
CA PRO A 51 4.67 14.00 -27.42
C PRO A 51 4.97 12.58 -27.93
N GLY A 52 4.03 11.65 -27.75
CA GLY A 52 4.19 10.25 -28.13
C GLY A 52 3.43 9.29 -27.23
N THR A 53 3.73 8.00 -27.31
CA THR A 53 3.14 6.97 -26.47
C THR A 53 3.87 6.90 -25.15
N LEU A 54 3.11 7.07 -24.06
CA LEU A 54 3.60 6.93 -22.69
C LEU A 54 3.50 5.46 -22.26
N SER A 55 4.61 4.91 -21.74
CA SER A 55 4.61 3.59 -21.13
C SER A 55 4.02 3.62 -19.73
N PHE A 56 3.66 2.44 -19.21
CA PHE A 56 3.21 2.29 -17.83
C PHE A 56 4.25 2.83 -16.84
N GLU A 57 5.53 2.51 -17.06
CA GLU A 57 6.64 2.92 -16.18
C GLU A 57 6.82 4.45 -16.16
N GLN A 58 6.62 5.13 -17.28
CA GLN A 58 6.68 6.59 -17.36
C GLN A 58 5.54 7.24 -16.59
N ILE A 59 4.34 6.69 -16.70
CA ILE A 59 3.17 7.17 -15.97
C ILE A 59 3.30 6.85 -14.47
N ASP A 60 3.72 5.64 -14.13
CA ASP A 60 3.97 5.25 -12.74
C ASP A 60 5.04 6.16 -12.10
N ALA A 61 6.17 6.38 -12.77
CA ALA A 61 7.22 7.28 -12.30
C ALA A 61 6.74 8.73 -12.12
N ALA A 62 5.93 9.24 -13.02
CA ALA A 62 5.44 10.62 -12.95
C ALA A 62 4.41 10.81 -11.83
N VAL A 63 3.48 9.88 -11.66
CA VAL A 63 2.46 9.92 -10.60
C VAL A 63 3.06 9.67 -9.21
N VAL A 64 4.20 9.04 -9.16
CA VAL A 64 4.92 8.63 -7.96
C VAL A 64 5.78 9.74 -7.35
N ASP A 65 6.09 10.82 -8.09
CA ASP A 65 6.98 11.88 -7.62
C ASP A 65 6.34 12.91 -6.65
N VAL A 66 5.10 12.66 -6.23
CA VAL A 66 4.46 13.37 -5.12
C VAL A 66 4.59 12.52 -3.84
N ALA A 67 4.50 13.11 -2.68
CA ALA A 67 4.62 12.52 -1.33
C ALA A 67 3.98 11.12 -1.15
N ARG A 68 2.98 10.75 -1.95
CA ARG A 68 2.41 9.40 -2.06
C ARG A 68 3.43 8.29 -2.32
N PHE A 69 4.53 8.58 -3.02
CA PHE A 69 5.57 7.57 -3.32
C PHE A 69 6.18 6.98 -2.05
N ASN A 70 6.46 7.79 -1.06
CA ASN A 70 7.05 7.31 0.20
C ASN A 70 6.06 6.48 1.01
N VAL A 71 4.78 6.82 0.98
CA VAL A 71 3.71 6.09 1.69
C VAL A 71 3.49 4.70 1.06
N PHE A 72 3.53 4.56 -0.26
CA PHE A 72 3.43 3.23 -0.90
C PHE A 72 4.66 2.36 -0.68
N LYS A 73 5.86 2.96 -0.68
CA LYS A 73 7.09 2.25 -0.29
C LYS A 73 7.07 1.82 1.18
N LEU A 74 6.38 2.59 2.04
CA LEU A 74 6.14 2.19 3.41
C LEU A 74 5.29 0.92 3.47
N SER A 75 4.19 0.86 2.72
CA SER A 75 3.35 -0.34 2.59
C SER A 75 4.18 -1.57 2.17
N GLU A 76 5.02 -1.45 1.14
CA GLU A 76 5.92 -2.52 0.72
C GLU A 76 6.88 -2.95 1.84
N ALA A 77 7.47 -2.02 2.56
CA ALA A 77 8.39 -2.32 3.66
C ALA A 77 7.66 -3.02 4.81
N VAL A 78 6.46 -2.56 5.15
CA VAL A 78 5.64 -3.12 6.23
C VAL A 78 5.14 -4.51 5.87
N LEU A 79 4.50 -4.67 4.72
CA LEU A 79 4.03 -5.98 4.24
C LEU A 79 5.21 -6.91 3.92
N GLY A 80 6.38 -6.35 3.56
CA GLY A 80 7.63 -7.07 3.41
C GLY A 80 8.17 -7.68 4.70
N GLY A 81 7.67 -7.26 5.86
CA GLY A 81 8.22 -7.64 7.17
C GLY A 81 9.54 -6.92 7.50
N HIS A 82 9.89 -5.87 6.73
CA HIS A 82 11.14 -5.11 6.92
C HIS A 82 10.99 -4.02 7.99
N THR A 83 10.80 -4.45 9.23
CA THR A 83 10.44 -3.58 10.36
C THR A 83 11.35 -2.36 10.53
N ALA A 84 12.68 -2.58 10.54
CA ALA A 84 13.63 -1.47 10.72
C ALA A 84 13.56 -0.45 9.57
N ARG A 85 13.33 -0.91 8.33
CA ARG A 85 13.13 -0.03 7.18
C ARG A 85 11.83 0.75 7.30
N ALA A 86 10.73 0.10 7.69
CA ALA A 86 9.42 0.75 7.86
C ALA A 86 9.47 1.87 8.91
N LEU A 87 10.15 1.65 10.05
CA LEU A 87 10.28 2.67 11.09
C LEU A 87 11.11 3.87 10.60
N ARG A 88 12.26 3.65 9.94
CA ARG A 88 13.03 4.75 9.34
C ARG A 88 12.25 5.55 8.30
N MET A 89 11.38 4.87 7.52
CA MET A 89 10.52 5.54 6.55
C MET A 89 9.46 6.42 7.23
N ILE A 90 8.88 5.99 8.36
CA ILE A 90 7.95 6.81 9.15
C ILE A 90 8.65 8.05 9.70
N GLU A 91 9.86 7.90 10.24
CA GLU A 91 10.68 9.03 10.71
C GLU A 91 11.00 10.01 9.57
N GLY A 92 11.34 9.49 8.38
CA GLY A 92 11.57 10.31 7.19
C GLY A 92 10.33 11.07 6.73
N LEU A 93 9.17 10.40 6.65
CA LEU A 93 7.90 11.03 6.28
C LEU A 93 7.51 12.14 7.27
N GLN A 94 7.74 11.93 8.56
CA GLN A 94 7.53 12.95 9.58
C GLN A 94 8.47 14.16 9.36
N ALA A 95 9.75 13.91 9.11
CA ALA A 95 10.75 14.95 8.88
C ALA A 95 10.49 15.75 7.60
N GLU A 96 9.93 15.13 6.57
CA GLU A 96 9.52 15.77 5.32
C GLU A 96 8.21 16.57 5.46
N GLY A 97 7.54 16.50 6.63
CA GLY A 97 6.29 17.22 6.89
C GLY A 97 5.07 16.58 6.27
N GLU A 98 5.13 15.27 5.97
CA GLU A 98 4.00 14.55 5.40
C GLU A 98 2.82 14.53 6.38
N ALA A 99 1.59 14.44 5.83
CA ALA A 99 0.41 14.41 6.67
C ALA A 99 0.24 13.05 7.35
N ALA A 100 0.20 13.01 8.68
CA ALA A 100 0.01 11.78 9.46
C ALA A 100 -1.26 11.00 9.05
N VAL A 101 -2.33 11.70 8.63
CA VAL A 101 -3.57 11.11 8.15
C VAL A 101 -3.35 10.30 6.86
N LEU A 102 -2.45 10.72 5.97
CA LEU A 102 -2.16 10.01 4.73
C LEU A 102 -1.40 8.70 5.01
N VAL A 103 -0.43 8.75 5.94
CA VAL A 103 0.30 7.55 6.38
C VAL A 103 -0.65 6.57 7.07
N HIS A 104 -1.53 7.06 7.94
CA HIS A 104 -2.58 6.26 8.57
C HIS A 104 -3.49 5.59 7.53
N TRP A 105 -3.97 6.37 6.55
CA TRP A 105 -4.82 5.85 5.48
C TRP A 105 -4.18 4.67 4.73
N SER A 106 -2.92 4.81 4.34
CA SER A 106 -2.19 3.75 3.62
C SER A 106 -2.05 2.47 4.45
N LEU A 107 -1.64 2.58 5.72
CA LEU A 107 -1.52 1.42 6.60
C LEU A 107 -2.88 0.76 6.87
N SER A 108 -3.94 1.58 7.02
CA SER A 108 -5.30 1.09 7.26
C SER A 108 -5.90 0.40 6.04
N ASP A 109 -5.62 0.88 4.83
CA ASP A 109 -6.05 0.23 3.59
C ASP A 109 -5.44 -1.18 3.46
N ASP A 110 -4.14 -1.34 3.76
CA ASP A 110 -3.50 -2.65 3.80
C ASP A 110 -4.10 -3.56 4.87
N ILE A 111 -4.31 -3.06 6.08
CA ILE A 111 -4.89 -3.82 7.20
C ILE A 111 -6.31 -4.29 6.87
N LEU A 112 -7.16 -3.40 6.35
CA LEU A 112 -8.53 -3.72 5.97
C LEU A 112 -8.58 -4.69 4.79
N GLY A 113 -7.72 -4.49 3.79
CA GLY A 113 -7.58 -5.42 2.68
C GLY A 113 -7.20 -6.82 3.13
N LEU A 114 -6.18 -6.95 3.98
CA LEU A 114 -5.75 -8.24 4.56
C LEU A 114 -6.86 -8.87 5.42
N HIS A 115 -7.58 -8.08 6.21
CA HIS A 115 -8.67 -8.58 7.05
C HIS A 115 -9.82 -9.15 6.21
N ARG A 116 -10.30 -8.40 5.22
CA ARG A 116 -11.37 -8.85 4.31
C ARG A 116 -10.94 -10.07 3.50
N ALA A 117 -9.70 -10.06 3.00
CA ALA A 117 -9.13 -11.18 2.28
C ALA A 117 -9.07 -12.44 3.17
N ARG A 118 -8.64 -12.31 4.42
CA ARG A 118 -8.62 -13.43 5.37
C ARG A 118 -10.01 -13.98 5.63
N GLN A 119 -11.01 -13.11 5.82
CA GLN A 119 -12.41 -13.54 5.97
C GLN A 119 -12.90 -14.33 4.74
N GLY A 120 -12.56 -13.88 3.54
CA GLY A 120 -12.88 -14.61 2.30
C GLY A 120 -12.26 -16.00 2.25
N LEU A 121 -10.98 -16.14 2.63
CA LEU A 121 -10.28 -17.42 2.72
C LEU A 121 -10.89 -18.33 3.81
N ASP A 122 -11.24 -17.78 4.97
CA ASP A 122 -11.90 -18.53 6.05
C ASP A 122 -13.30 -19.02 5.65
N ALA A 123 -13.96 -18.30 4.73
CA ALA A 123 -15.22 -18.72 4.10
C ALA A 123 -15.03 -19.73 2.93
N GLY A 124 -13.82 -20.22 2.69
CA GLY A 124 -13.50 -21.22 1.67
C GLY A 124 -13.32 -20.66 0.25
N LYS A 125 -13.26 -19.34 0.06
CA LYS A 125 -13.02 -18.77 -1.27
C LYS A 125 -11.56 -18.98 -1.71
N PRO A 126 -11.30 -19.23 -3.01
CA PRO A 126 -9.95 -19.32 -3.55
C PRO A 126 -9.20 -17.99 -3.45
N LEU A 127 -7.90 -18.02 -3.14
CA LEU A 127 -7.06 -16.83 -2.98
C LEU A 127 -7.13 -15.86 -4.18
N PRO A 128 -7.04 -16.29 -5.45
CA PRO A 128 -7.12 -15.38 -6.58
C PRO A 128 -8.46 -14.64 -6.67
N MET A 129 -9.57 -15.30 -6.28
CA MET A 129 -10.89 -14.68 -6.24
C MET A 129 -10.97 -13.62 -5.17
N VAL A 130 -10.45 -13.92 -3.97
CA VAL A 130 -10.41 -12.99 -2.83
C VAL A 130 -9.59 -11.74 -3.17
N LEU A 131 -8.40 -11.88 -3.76
CA LEU A 131 -7.55 -10.76 -4.14
C LEU A 131 -8.24 -9.86 -5.17
N ARG A 132 -8.91 -10.45 -6.15
CA ARG A 132 -9.70 -9.70 -7.14
C ARG A 132 -10.85 -8.93 -6.50
N GLU A 133 -11.60 -9.54 -5.58
CA GLU A 133 -12.68 -8.89 -4.84
C GLU A 133 -12.19 -7.70 -4.02
N GLN A 134 -10.97 -7.78 -3.46
CA GLN A 134 -10.34 -6.71 -2.68
C GLN A 134 -9.59 -5.68 -3.56
N ARG A 135 -9.65 -5.81 -4.88
CA ARG A 135 -8.96 -4.93 -5.84
C ARG A 135 -7.45 -4.80 -5.57
N VAL A 136 -6.83 -5.92 -5.19
CA VAL A 136 -5.38 -6.00 -4.97
C VAL A 136 -4.70 -6.38 -6.27
N TRP A 137 -3.84 -5.52 -6.80
CA TRP A 137 -3.19 -5.67 -8.11
C TRP A 137 -1.68 -5.44 -8.03
N GLY A 138 -0.94 -5.95 -9.02
CA GLY A 138 0.46 -5.65 -9.25
C GLY A 138 1.40 -6.07 -8.12
N PRO A 139 2.39 -5.24 -7.72
CA PRO A 139 3.36 -5.60 -6.68
C PRO A 139 2.72 -5.93 -5.33
N ARG A 140 1.60 -5.28 -5.00
CA ARG A 140 0.84 -5.49 -3.77
C ARG A 140 0.22 -6.90 -3.71
N GLU A 141 -0.21 -7.45 -4.86
CA GLU A 141 -0.77 -8.79 -4.96
C GLU A 141 0.20 -9.85 -4.43
N ARG A 142 1.46 -9.81 -4.87
CA ARG A 142 2.50 -10.74 -4.41
C ARG A 142 2.76 -10.65 -2.90
N LEU A 143 2.65 -9.45 -2.34
CA LEU A 143 2.80 -9.24 -0.90
C LEU A 143 1.63 -9.88 -0.14
N PHE A 144 0.40 -9.67 -0.61
CA PHE A 144 -0.79 -10.28 -0.02
C PHE A 144 -0.78 -11.80 -0.15
N GLU A 145 -0.43 -12.37 -1.32
CA GLU A 145 -0.27 -13.81 -1.52
C GLU A 145 0.70 -14.44 -0.53
N ARG A 146 1.80 -13.74 -0.22
CA ARG A 146 2.80 -14.22 0.73
C ARG A 146 2.33 -14.11 2.19
N VAL A 147 1.65 -13.02 2.55
CA VAL A 147 1.29 -12.69 3.93
C VAL A 147 0.04 -13.42 4.38
N LEU A 148 -0.99 -13.53 3.53
CA LEU A 148 -2.30 -14.09 3.88
C LEU A 148 -2.26 -15.52 4.42
N PRO A 149 -1.46 -16.46 3.89
CA PRO A 149 -1.43 -17.83 4.40
C PRO A 149 -1.00 -17.95 5.86
N GLN A 150 -0.14 -17.03 6.32
CA GLN A 150 0.39 -17.05 7.70
C GLN A 150 -0.44 -16.20 8.67
N LEU A 151 -1.33 -15.34 8.18
CA LEU A 151 -2.19 -14.51 9.03
C LEU A 151 -3.42 -15.29 9.51
N ARG A 152 -3.68 -15.17 10.82
CA ARG A 152 -4.91 -15.69 11.44
C ARG A 152 -5.96 -14.57 11.51
N GLY A 153 -7.25 -14.92 11.43
CA GLY A 153 -8.36 -13.95 11.54
C GLY A 153 -8.31 -13.10 12.81
N ALA A 154 -7.95 -13.71 13.95
CA ALA A 154 -7.76 -12.97 15.22
C ALA A 154 -6.63 -11.92 15.15
N THR A 155 -5.56 -12.18 14.37
CA THR A 155 -4.46 -11.22 14.19
C THR A 155 -4.91 -10.05 13.34
N THR A 156 -5.61 -10.31 12.23
CA THR A 156 -6.12 -9.24 11.36
C THR A 156 -7.18 -8.40 12.08
N ALA A 157 -8.07 -9.00 12.88
CA ALA A 157 -9.05 -8.28 13.68
C ALA A 157 -8.37 -7.33 14.70
N ARG A 158 -7.29 -7.78 15.38
CA ARG A 158 -6.50 -6.91 16.27
C ARG A 158 -5.84 -5.75 15.54
N LEU A 159 -5.36 -5.98 14.32
CA LEU A 159 -4.79 -4.91 13.50
C LEU A 159 -5.85 -3.88 13.09
N VAL A 160 -7.05 -4.31 12.71
CA VAL A 160 -8.19 -3.41 12.43
C VAL A 160 -8.54 -2.57 13.65
N HIS A 161 -8.63 -3.19 14.82
CA HIS A 161 -8.89 -2.46 16.08
C HIS A 161 -7.75 -1.45 16.38
N ALA A 162 -6.50 -1.85 16.20
CA ALA A 162 -5.35 -0.95 16.36
C ALA A 162 -5.41 0.24 15.38
N ALA A 163 -5.74 -0.01 14.12
CA ALA A 163 -5.90 1.03 13.11
C ALA A 163 -7.01 2.04 13.48
N SER A 164 -8.14 1.57 14.02
CA SER A 164 -9.23 2.46 14.48
C SER A 164 -8.82 3.35 15.67
N ILE A 165 -7.99 2.85 16.57
CA ILE A 165 -7.45 3.65 17.67
C ILE A 165 -6.50 4.74 17.12
N VAL A 166 -5.62 4.36 16.20
CA VAL A 166 -4.65 5.30 15.59
C VAL A 166 -5.37 6.35 14.74
N ASP A 167 -6.47 6.01 14.07
CA ASP A 167 -7.33 6.98 13.39
C ASP A 167 -7.81 8.08 14.36
N GLY A 168 -8.29 7.66 15.55
CA GLY A 168 -8.68 8.60 16.60
C GLY A 168 -7.53 9.50 17.05
N ILE A 169 -6.33 8.92 17.27
CA ILE A 169 -5.14 9.68 17.73
C ILE A 169 -4.70 10.69 16.67
N VAL A 170 -4.68 10.32 15.40
CA VAL A 170 -4.36 11.21 14.27
C VAL A 170 -5.36 12.38 14.18
N LYS A 171 -6.59 12.17 14.62
CA LYS A 171 -7.66 13.18 14.72
C LYS A 171 -7.70 13.94 16.05
N GLY A 172 -6.70 13.75 16.93
CA GLY A 172 -6.57 14.48 18.20
C GLY A 172 -7.23 13.81 19.39
N LEU A 173 -7.77 12.59 19.27
CA LEU A 173 -8.26 11.84 20.40
C LEU A 173 -7.10 11.17 21.17
N ARG A 174 -7.37 10.77 22.42
CA ARG A 174 -6.40 10.06 23.27
C ARG A 174 -6.87 8.65 23.58
N HIS A 175 -5.92 7.74 23.78
CA HIS A 175 -6.22 6.37 24.18
C HIS A 175 -5.23 5.91 25.26
N PRO A 176 -5.70 5.40 26.43
CA PRO A 176 -4.85 5.13 27.60
C PRO A 176 -3.68 4.18 27.37
N GLN A 177 -3.78 3.28 26.38
CA GLN A 177 -2.78 2.26 26.08
C GLN A 177 -1.92 2.57 24.85
N TRP A 178 -2.07 3.78 24.27
CA TRP A 178 -1.38 4.19 23.05
C TRP A 178 -0.65 5.52 23.27
N PRO A 179 0.44 5.78 22.50
CA PRO A 179 1.07 7.09 22.50
C PRO A 179 0.08 8.18 22.07
N ASP A 180 0.11 9.32 22.75
CA ASP A 180 -0.71 10.49 22.38
C ASP A 180 -0.20 11.19 21.12
N GLU A 181 1.07 10.98 20.78
CA GLU A 181 1.72 11.60 19.62
C GLU A 181 1.41 10.75 18.36
N PRO A 182 0.81 11.35 17.29
CA PRO A 182 0.36 10.63 16.10
C PRO A 182 1.43 9.78 15.42
N TRP A 183 2.66 10.30 15.29
CA TRP A 183 3.72 9.60 14.58
C TRP A 183 4.25 8.38 15.37
N GLN A 184 4.27 8.47 16.70
CA GLN A 184 4.59 7.32 17.54
C GLN A 184 3.49 6.24 17.47
N ALA A 185 2.23 6.66 17.41
CA ALA A 185 1.11 5.74 17.21
C ALA A 185 1.17 5.04 15.85
N LEU A 186 1.49 5.78 14.78
CA LEU A 186 1.73 5.25 13.43
C LEU A 186 2.91 4.28 13.39
N ALA A 187 4.03 4.60 14.03
CA ALA A 187 5.18 3.72 14.14
C ALA A 187 4.83 2.40 14.84
N ARG A 188 4.03 2.48 15.92
CA ARG A 188 3.55 1.28 16.61
C ARG A 188 2.62 0.44 15.73
N LEU A 189 1.70 1.06 14.99
CA LEU A 189 0.81 0.36 14.05
C LEU A 189 1.60 -0.34 12.96
N ALA A 190 2.55 0.36 12.32
CA ALA A 190 3.43 -0.20 11.31
C ALA A 190 4.28 -1.36 11.85
N LEU A 191 4.78 -1.25 13.08
CA LEU A 191 5.51 -2.31 13.77
C LEU A 191 4.62 -3.56 13.96
N MET A 192 3.37 -3.37 14.39
CA MET A 192 2.42 -4.48 14.58
C MET A 192 2.13 -5.19 13.26
N LEU A 193 1.85 -4.43 12.19
CA LEU A 193 1.58 -4.99 10.87
C LEU A 193 2.83 -5.67 10.29
N SER A 194 4.00 -5.04 10.37
CA SER A 194 5.27 -5.60 9.88
C SER A 194 5.61 -6.92 10.56
N ARG A 195 5.46 -7.01 11.88
CA ARG A 195 5.69 -8.26 12.63
C ARG A 195 4.70 -9.35 12.23
N ALA A 196 3.44 -9.00 12.00
CA ALA A 196 2.43 -9.95 11.53
C ALA A 196 2.70 -10.44 10.10
N SER A 197 3.37 -9.62 9.28
CA SER A 197 3.71 -9.90 7.88
C SER A 197 5.09 -10.58 7.73
N ALA A 198 5.90 -10.62 8.79
CA ALA A 198 7.23 -11.22 8.75
C ALA A 198 7.13 -12.72 8.45
N PRO A 199 8.05 -13.27 7.63
CA PRO A 199 8.09 -14.71 7.39
C PRO A 199 8.26 -15.45 8.72
N THR A 200 7.44 -16.48 8.94
CA THR A 200 7.63 -17.37 10.08
C THR A 200 8.99 -18.07 9.93
N PRO A 201 9.91 -17.94 10.89
CA PRO A 201 11.18 -18.68 10.81
C PRO A 201 10.88 -20.15 10.64
N ALA A 202 11.53 -20.79 9.65
CA ALA A 202 11.46 -22.23 9.47
C ALA A 202 11.87 -22.90 10.78
N PRO A 203 11.18 -23.97 11.24
CA PRO A 203 11.59 -24.69 12.43
C PRO A 203 13.05 -25.14 12.23
N ALA A 204 13.89 -24.83 13.21
CA ALA A 204 15.28 -25.28 13.21
C ALA A 204 15.27 -26.79 12.94
N ARG A 205 15.93 -27.23 11.87
CA ARG A 205 16.17 -28.65 11.64
C ARG A 205 16.99 -29.13 12.83
N GLU A 206 16.35 -29.79 13.77
CA GLU A 206 17.05 -30.58 14.78
C GLU A 206 17.97 -31.54 14.04
N GLY A 207 19.27 -31.25 14.14
CA GLY A 207 20.30 -32.11 13.59
C GLY A 207 20.12 -33.50 14.15
N ARG A 208 19.76 -34.47 13.27
CA ARG A 208 19.98 -35.88 13.57
C ARG A 208 21.46 -36.03 13.96
N ARG A 209 21.73 -36.03 15.26
CA ARG A 209 22.98 -36.60 15.75
C ARG A 209 22.92 -38.08 15.41
N GLY A 210 23.79 -38.47 14.50
CA GLY A 210 23.99 -39.88 14.16
C GLY A 210 24.39 -40.67 15.40
N GLU A 211 23.60 -41.69 15.65
CA GLU A 211 24.06 -42.82 16.43
C GLU A 211 24.99 -43.65 15.52
N THR A 212 26.25 -43.70 15.89
CA THR A 212 27.19 -44.76 15.53
C THR A 212 27.45 -45.58 16.78
#